data_a9e8de7b2acc57509be7dca2329beb64
#
_entry.id   a9e8de7b2acc57509be7dca2329beb64
#
_cell.length_a   1.000
_cell.length_b   1.000
_cell.length_c   1.000
_cell.angle_alpha   90.00
_cell.angle_beta   90.00
_cell.angle_gamma   90.00
#
_symmetry.space_group_name_H-M   'P 1'
#
loop_
_entity.id
_entity.type
_entity.pdbx_description
1 polymer ?
#
loop_
_entity_poly.entity_id
_entity_poly.type
_entity_poly.pdbx_seq_one_letter_code
_entity_poly.pdbx_strand_id
1 'polypeptide(L)'
;MQLHQNITTISADLETPVGLYLKIRDLYPSSALLESSDYHTTQNSISLIGVDPIGSFTVLNEDIICRYPGGNTTRKPADKVTDALRDYIRSFTTDLEDDILFNGLLGFTAYDAVRYFEPSVPIQPKDSTFADIPDMQYLLYRFIIQVNHFRNEMTIIENIPEGDLSITDQLLSTIRNNNIAVYPFKAADDIESPVSDTEYEKMVERGIAHARRGDVFQIVVARRFSQGFTGDEFNVYRALRSVNPSPYLFFFDFGGFKVFGSSPETHLRVTGDHVAYIDPIAGTFRRTGNDRKDHELAEKLLADPKENAEHIMLVDLARNDLSRSGGKVEVEYLKQIQFYSHVIHMVSRVKALLPENADVYKLFAATFPAGTLSGAPKVRAMQLINEIEPVSRMTYGGCIGTFGFDGSLNQAIT
;
A
#
# COMPACT_ATOMS: atom_id res chain seq x y z
N MET A 1 -3.74 17.32 19.82
CA MET A 1 -3.61 18.52 18.96
C MET A 1 -4.85 18.62 18.11
N GLN A 2 -5.57 19.76 18.20
CA GLN A 2 -6.79 19.95 17.43
C GLN A 2 -6.47 20.29 15.98
N LEU A 3 -7.14 19.61 15.04
CA LEU A 3 -7.18 19.92 13.62
C LEU A 3 -8.62 20.28 13.27
N HIS A 4 -8.87 21.50 12.85
CA HIS A 4 -10.17 21.91 12.34
C HIS A 4 -10.28 21.53 10.86
N GLN A 5 -11.44 21.04 10.42
CA GLN A 5 -11.66 20.68 9.03
C GLN A 5 -12.48 21.75 8.30
N ASN A 6 -11.92 22.25 7.19
CA ASN A 6 -12.69 22.98 6.18
C ASN A 6 -12.98 22.02 5.01
N ILE A 7 -14.26 21.78 4.73
CA ILE A 7 -14.69 20.82 3.71
C ILE A 7 -15.34 21.59 2.56
N THR A 8 -14.86 21.35 1.36
CA THR A 8 -15.40 21.96 0.13
C THR A 8 -15.64 20.87 -0.91
N THR A 9 -16.88 20.71 -1.33
CA THR A 9 -17.24 19.75 -2.39
C THR A 9 -17.59 20.49 -3.68
N ILE A 10 -17.01 20.05 -4.78
CA ILE A 10 -17.24 20.59 -6.13
C ILE A 10 -17.40 19.47 -7.14
N SER A 11 -17.95 19.77 -8.33
CA SER A 11 -18.02 18.81 -9.43
C SER A 11 -16.64 18.43 -9.93
N ALA A 12 -16.42 17.15 -10.25
CA ALA A 12 -15.21 16.58 -10.81
C ALA A 12 -15.42 16.00 -12.22
N ASP A 13 -16.49 16.37 -12.89
CA ASP A 13 -16.88 15.85 -14.21
C ASP A 13 -15.87 16.17 -15.33
N LEU A 14 -15.06 17.21 -15.15
CA LEU A 14 -13.99 17.63 -16.08
C LEU A 14 -12.58 17.27 -15.56
N GLU A 15 -12.46 16.65 -14.39
CA GLU A 15 -11.18 16.40 -13.74
C GLU A 15 -10.90 14.89 -13.62
N THR A 16 -9.64 14.53 -13.79
CA THR A 16 -9.16 13.17 -13.47
C THR A 16 -8.14 13.24 -12.34
N PRO A 17 -8.00 12.21 -11.50
CA PRO A 17 -6.97 12.22 -10.44
C PRO A 17 -5.56 12.53 -10.96
N VAL A 18 -5.18 11.95 -12.10
CA VAL A 18 -3.89 12.23 -12.76
C VAL A 18 -3.81 13.70 -13.24
N GLY A 19 -4.90 14.23 -13.80
CA GLY A 19 -4.96 15.63 -14.23
C GLY A 19 -4.83 16.60 -13.05
N LEU A 20 -5.56 16.33 -11.97
CA LEU A 20 -5.45 17.10 -10.73
C LEU A 20 -4.03 17.04 -10.15
N TYR A 21 -3.45 15.84 -10.07
CA TYR A 21 -2.11 15.65 -9.55
C TYR A 21 -1.06 16.42 -10.37
N LEU A 22 -1.18 16.43 -11.69
CA LEU A 22 -0.30 17.21 -12.59
C LEU A 22 -0.41 18.72 -12.39
N LYS A 23 -1.59 19.24 -12.00
CA LYS A 23 -1.79 20.67 -11.74
C LYS A 23 -1.14 21.12 -10.42
N ILE A 24 -0.99 20.21 -9.45
CA ILE A 24 -0.61 20.56 -8.07
C ILE A 24 0.80 20.10 -7.67
N ARG A 25 1.31 19.01 -8.22
CA ARG A 25 2.55 18.35 -7.74
C ARG A 25 3.80 19.25 -7.78
N ASP A 26 3.92 20.12 -8.79
CA ASP A 26 5.09 21.01 -8.93
C ASP A 26 5.05 22.19 -7.94
N LEU A 27 3.87 22.50 -7.40
CA LEU A 27 3.67 23.54 -6.40
C LEU A 27 3.72 23.00 -4.97
N TYR A 28 3.41 21.71 -4.80
CA TYR A 28 3.36 21.03 -3.52
C TYR A 28 4.27 19.79 -3.55
N PRO A 29 5.56 19.95 -3.22
CA PRO A 29 6.46 18.80 -3.09
C PRO A 29 6.00 17.89 -1.95
N SER A 30 6.41 16.63 -1.99
CA SER A 30 6.01 15.60 -1.03
C SER A 30 4.51 15.35 -1.03
N SER A 31 3.95 15.10 -2.20
CA SER A 31 2.53 14.80 -2.43
C SER A 31 2.29 13.31 -2.71
N ALA A 32 1.05 12.87 -2.60
CA ALA A 32 0.64 11.50 -2.85
C ALA A 32 -0.58 11.43 -3.76
N LEU A 33 -0.62 10.39 -4.61
CA LEU A 33 -1.78 9.99 -5.39
C LEU A 33 -2.05 8.51 -5.15
N LEU A 34 -3.25 8.20 -4.70
CA LEU A 34 -3.78 6.83 -4.58
C LEU A 34 -5.03 6.75 -5.44
N GLU A 35 -5.02 5.87 -6.44
CA GLU A 35 -6.20 5.64 -7.28
C GLU A 35 -6.75 4.24 -6.99
N SER A 36 -8.08 4.16 -6.82
CA SER A 36 -8.78 2.88 -6.81
C SER A 36 -9.44 2.67 -8.17
N SER A 37 -9.09 1.58 -8.83
CA SER A 37 -9.71 1.15 -10.08
C SER A 37 -10.63 -0.06 -9.88
N ASP A 38 -11.14 -0.28 -8.67
CA ASP A 38 -12.06 -1.38 -8.38
C ASP A 38 -13.44 -1.09 -9.00
N TYR A 39 -13.64 -1.61 -10.21
CA TYR A 39 -14.90 -1.49 -10.97
C TYR A 39 -16.01 -2.41 -10.45
N HIS A 40 -15.73 -3.29 -9.47
CA HIS A 40 -16.70 -4.25 -8.96
C HIS A 40 -17.55 -3.70 -7.80
N THR A 41 -17.09 -2.64 -7.13
CA THR A 41 -17.84 -1.94 -6.09
C THR A 41 -18.18 -0.53 -6.56
N THR A 42 -19.30 -0.39 -7.23
CA THR A 42 -19.77 0.88 -7.83
C THR A 42 -19.85 2.06 -6.85
N GLN A 43 -19.94 1.81 -5.55
CA GLN A 43 -20.08 2.87 -4.53
C GLN A 43 -18.76 3.35 -3.92
N ASN A 44 -17.65 2.61 -4.05
CA ASN A 44 -16.40 2.87 -3.33
C ASN A 44 -15.18 3.13 -4.22
N SER A 45 -15.38 3.49 -5.49
CA SER A 45 -14.28 3.89 -6.37
C SER A 45 -13.85 5.31 -6.04
N ILE A 46 -12.90 5.44 -5.12
CA ILE A 46 -12.41 6.71 -4.60
C ILE A 46 -10.92 6.81 -4.85
N SER A 47 -10.49 7.95 -5.39
CA SER A 47 -9.07 8.32 -5.45
C SER A 47 -8.76 9.39 -4.41
N LEU A 48 -7.57 9.31 -3.80
CA LEU A 48 -7.09 10.25 -2.80
C LEU A 48 -5.83 10.95 -3.31
N ILE A 49 -5.76 12.26 -3.09
CA ILE A 49 -4.54 13.04 -3.32
C ILE A 49 -4.21 13.78 -2.03
N GLY A 50 -3.01 13.54 -1.50
CA GLY A 50 -2.47 14.25 -0.35
C GLY A 50 -1.49 15.33 -0.79
N VAL A 51 -1.65 16.55 -0.30
CA VAL A 51 -0.75 17.69 -0.60
C VAL A 51 -0.45 18.53 0.62
N ASP A 52 0.71 19.16 0.63
CA ASP A 52 1.19 20.01 1.71
C ASP A 52 1.32 19.28 3.06
N PRO A 53 2.35 18.44 3.27
CA PRO A 53 2.50 17.67 4.49
C PRO A 53 2.84 18.58 5.68
N ILE A 54 1.95 18.58 6.69
CA ILE A 54 2.08 19.35 7.94
C ILE A 54 2.62 18.52 9.11
N GLY A 55 2.74 17.20 8.94
CA GLY A 55 3.28 16.30 9.94
C GLY A 55 3.75 14.98 9.33
N SER A 56 4.52 14.20 10.09
CA SER A 56 4.97 12.88 9.65
C SER A 56 5.29 11.95 10.80
N PHE A 57 5.05 10.65 10.57
CA PHE A 57 5.60 9.55 11.36
C PHE A 57 6.61 8.81 10.51
N THR A 58 7.87 8.74 10.96
CA THR A 58 8.96 8.14 10.21
C THR A 58 9.74 7.18 11.10
N VAL A 59 10.09 6.00 10.58
CA VAL A 59 11.03 5.06 11.22
C VAL A 59 12.24 4.97 10.31
N LEU A 60 13.38 5.45 10.79
CA LEU A 60 14.63 5.52 10.03
C LEU A 60 15.81 5.25 10.96
N ASN A 61 16.70 4.35 10.55
CA ASN A 61 17.94 4.04 11.28
C ASN A 61 17.69 3.74 12.77
N GLU A 62 16.72 2.88 13.05
CA GLU A 62 16.30 2.45 14.40
C GLU A 62 15.73 3.57 15.29
N ASP A 63 15.38 4.71 14.71
CA ASP A 63 14.71 5.81 15.39
C ASP A 63 13.30 6.03 14.85
N ILE A 64 12.38 6.35 15.75
CA ILE A 64 11.06 6.89 15.46
C ILE A 64 11.16 8.40 15.51
N ILE A 65 10.81 9.06 14.42
CA ILE A 65 10.82 10.51 14.26
C ILE A 65 9.38 10.95 13.98
N CYS A 66 8.78 11.69 14.92
CA CYS A 66 7.45 12.27 14.75
C CYS A 66 7.57 13.78 14.58
N ARG A 67 7.13 14.29 13.43
CA ARG A 67 6.99 15.72 13.17
C ARG A 67 5.52 16.11 13.30
N TYR A 68 5.25 17.16 14.04
CA TYR A 68 3.92 17.69 14.28
C TYR A 68 3.69 19.01 13.53
N PRO A 69 2.43 19.39 13.25
CA PRO A 69 2.10 20.75 12.81
C PRO A 69 2.74 21.81 13.71
N GLY A 70 3.20 22.91 13.10
CA GLY A 70 3.97 23.92 13.83
C GLY A 70 5.47 23.62 13.99
N GLY A 71 5.96 22.48 13.42
CA GLY A 71 7.39 22.17 13.31
C GLY A 71 8.01 21.46 14.52
N ASN A 72 7.24 21.18 15.58
CA ASN A 72 7.75 20.40 16.70
C ASN A 72 8.11 18.98 16.24
N THR A 73 9.28 18.48 16.65
CA THR A 73 9.77 17.15 16.26
C THR A 73 10.23 16.40 17.50
N THR A 74 9.82 15.14 17.60
CA THR A 74 10.29 14.22 18.64
C THR A 74 11.06 13.08 18.00
N ARG A 75 12.09 12.57 18.70
CA ARG A 75 12.90 11.41 18.28
C ARG A 75 13.07 10.45 19.44
N LYS A 76 12.87 9.17 19.20
CA LYS A 76 13.02 8.10 20.18
C LYS A 76 13.43 6.80 19.51
N PRO A 77 14.06 5.85 20.21
CA PRO A 77 14.39 4.53 19.67
C PRO A 77 13.15 3.76 19.16
N ALA A 78 13.34 2.94 18.12
CA ALA A 78 12.29 2.16 17.45
C ALA A 78 12.01 0.82 18.17
N ASP A 79 11.83 0.83 19.49
CA ASP A 79 11.55 -0.35 20.31
C ASP A 79 10.06 -0.72 20.40
N LYS A 80 9.16 0.24 20.18
CA LYS A 80 7.70 0.11 20.26
C LYS A 80 7.01 0.86 19.11
N VAL A 81 7.33 0.49 17.88
CA VAL A 81 6.89 1.22 16.67
C VAL A 81 5.36 1.28 16.57
N THR A 82 4.66 0.18 16.83
CA THR A 82 3.19 0.13 16.74
C THR A 82 2.51 1.01 17.79
N ASP A 83 3.00 1.00 19.04
CA ASP A 83 2.48 1.86 20.09
C ASP A 83 2.74 3.34 19.76
N ALA A 84 3.92 3.63 19.22
CA ALA A 84 4.28 4.99 18.83
C ALA A 84 3.44 5.51 17.66
N LEU A 85 3.15 4.67 16.65
CA LEU A 85 2.27 5.03 15.53
C LEU A 85 0.84 5.31 16.03
N ARG A 86 0.30 4.42 16.88
CA ARG A 86 -1.00 4.62 17.51
C ARG A 86 -1.06 5.94 18.28
N ASP A 87 -0.06 6.19 19.13
CA ASP A 87 -0.01 7.39 19.98
C ASP A 87 0.13 8.67 19.13
N TYR A 88 0.90 8.61 18.03
CA TYR A 88 1.02 9.71 17.08
C TYR A 88 -0.33 10.03 16.43
N ILE A 89 -1.03 9.02 15.89
CA ILE A 89 -2.34 9.20 15.25
C ILE A 89 -3.37 9.72 16.27
N ARG A 90 -3.43 9.14 17.46
CA ARG A 90 -4.35 9.55 18.53
C ARG A 90 -4.02 10.93 19.14
N SER A 91 -2.84 11.47 18.86
CA SER A 91 -2.48 12.83 19.30
C SER A 91 -3.25 13.91 18.54
N PHE A 92 -3.88 13.56 17.42
CA PHE A 92 -4.72 14.45 16.62
C PHE A 92 -6.20 14.21 16.96
N THR A 93 -6.92 15.32 17.14
CA THR A 93 -8.38 15.34 17.29
C THR A 93 -8.96 16.07 16.10
N THR A 94 -9.97 15.53 15.47
CA THR A 94 -10.64 16.11 14.29
C THR A 94 -12.11 16.34 14.61
N ASP A 95 -12.74 17.25 13.89
CA ASP A 95 -14.17 17.56 13.96
C ASP A 95 -14.94 17.02 12.73
N LEU A 96 -14.31 16.11 11.96
CA LEU A 96 -14.94 15.44 10.84
C LEU A 96 -15.93 14.37 11.35
N GLU A 97 -17.22 14.54 11.03
CA GLU A 97 -18.30 13.62 11.42
C GLU A 97 -18.80 12.73 10.25
N ASP A 98 -18.27 12.93 9.02
CA ASP A 98 -18.70 12.19 7.82
C ASP A 98 -17.88 10.91 7.65
N ASP A 99 -18.49 9.75 7.88
CA ASP A 99 -17.89 8.42 7.76
C ASP A 99 -17.50 8.02 6.32
N ILE A 100 -17.96 8.79 5.32
CA ILE A 100 -17.64 8.53 3.90
C ILE A 100 -16.31 9.19 3.51
N LEU A 101 -15.90 10.23 4.22
CA LEU A 101 -14.71 10.99 3.92
C LEU A 101 -13.50 10.43 4.68
N PHE A 102 -12.47 10.08 3.93
CA PHE A 102 -11.20 9.68 4.53
C PHE A 102 -10.43 10.89 5.05
N ASN A 103 -9.97 10.83 6.30
CA ASN A 103 -8.97 11.74 6.84
C ASN A 103 -7.97 10.96 7.72
N GLY A 104 -6.67 11.25 7.56
CA GLY A 104 -5.62 10.52 8.26
C GLY A 104 -4.25 10.65 7.61
N LEU A 105 -3.43 9.64 7.79
CA LEU A 105 -2.07 9.57 7.27
C LEU A 105 -2.02 8.74 5.99
N LEU A 106 -1.21 9.16 5.03
CA LEU A 106 -0.89 8.40 3.81
C LEU A 106 0.61 8.11 3.79
N GLY A 107 0.99 6.87 3.44
CA GLY A 107 2.40 6.50 3.40
C GLY A 107 2.64 5.01 3.17
N PHE A 108 3.83 4.55 3.54
CA PHE A 108 4.26 3.17 3.33
C PHE A 108 4.98 2.58 4.54
N THR A 109 5.00 1.25 4.57
CA THR A 109 5.83 0.42 5.43
C THR A 109 6.66 -0.50 4.56
N ALA A 110 7.98 -0.37 4.58
CA ALA A 110 8.90 -1.25 3.87
C ALA A 110 8.87 -2.67 4.45
N TYR A 111 9.19 -3.69 3.63
CA TYR A 111 9.33 -5.07 4.11
C TYR A 111 10.28 -5.17 5.31
N ASP A 112 11.36 -4.40 5.28
CA ASP A 112 12.40 -4.40 6.31
C ASP A 112 11.90 -3.98 7.69
N ALA A 113 10.75 -3.28 7.77
CA ALA A 113 10.09 -2.92 9.03
C ALA A 113 9.62 -4.15 9.83
N VAL A 114 9.56 -5.34 9.22
CA VAL A 114 9.17 -6.58 9.89
C VAL A 114 10.01 -6.85 11.15
N ARG A 115 11.27 -6.42 11.17
CA ARG A 115 12.16 -6.57 12.35
C ARG A 115 11.64 -5.88 13.61
N TYR A 116 10.79 -4.86 13.47
CA TYR A 116 10.16 -4.18 14.60
C TYR A 116 8.88 -4.89 15.08
N PHE A 117 8.31 -5.76 14.25
CA PHE A 117 7.06 -6.48 14.52
C PHE A 117 7.32 -7.94 14.90
N GLU A 118 8.35 -8.56 14.31
CA GLU A 118 8.78 -9.93 14.55
C GLU A 118 10.30 -9.98 14.71
N PRO A 119 10.83 -9.76 15.93
CA PRO A 119 12.28 -9.69 16.18
C PRO A 119 13.06 -10.97 15.87
N SER A 120 12.37 -12.11 15.70
CA SER A 120 13.01 -13.38 15.30
C SER A 120 13.38 -13.44 13.81
N VAL A 121 12.96 -12.44 13.03
CA VAL A 121 13.27 -12.32 11.60
C VAL A 121 14.43 -11.33 11.42
N PRO A 122 15.64 -11.80 11.10
CA PRO A 122 16.75 -10.93 10.76
C PRO A 122 16.49 -10.26 9.40
N ILE A 123 17.06 -9.09 9.17
CA ILE A 123 16.96 -8.36 7.91
C ILE A 123 18.35 -8.01 7.42
N GLN A 124 18.61 -8.19 6.12
CA GLN A 124 19.86 -7.79 5.47
C GLN A 124 20.05 -6.28 5.59
N PRO A 125 21.31 -5.81 5.79
CA PRO A 125 21.60 -4.38 5.77
C PRO A 125 21.19 -3.75 4.43
N LYS A 126 20.68 -2.52 4.50
CA LYS A 126 20.45 -1.72 3.30
C LYS A 126 21.79 -1.37 2.63
N ASP A 127 21.79 -1.33 1.32
CA ASP A 127 22.86 -0.70 0.55
C ASP A 127 23.00 0.78 0.99
N SER A 128 24.24 1.28 1.07
CA SER A 128 24.51 2.66 1.48
C SER A 128 23.80 3.69 0.61
N THR A 129 23.57 3.39 -0.66
CA THR A 129 22.81 4.23 -1.60
C THR A 129 21.35 4.45 -1.15
N PHE A 130 20.80 3.53 -0.35
CA PHE A 130 19.41 3.58 0.10
C PHE A 130 19.27 3.76 1.62
N ALA A 131 20.35 4.13 2.30
CA ALA A 131 20.40 4.26 3.77
C ALA A 131 19.40 5.31 4.29
N ASP A 132 19.09 6.34 3.48
CA ASP A 132 18.16 7.41 3.83
C ASP A 132 16.69 7.08 3.53
N ILE A 133 16.39 5.91 2.93
CA ILE A 133 15.01 5.49 2.72
C ILE A 133 14.48 4.88 4.03
N PRO A 134 13.40 5.45 4.60
CA PRO A 134 12.82 4.96 5.86
C PRO A 134 12.28 3.54 5.76
N ASP A 135 12.21 2.86 6.91
CA ASP A 135 11.47 1.60 7.04
C ASP A 135 9.95 1.84 7.08
N MET A 136 9.55 2.99 7.60
CA MET A 136 8.16 3.45 7.57
C MET A 136 8.14 4.96 7.38
N GLN A 137 7.24 5.45 6.54
CA GLN A 137 6.96 6.88 6.43
C GLN A 137 5.50 7.11 6.09
N TYR A 138 4.81 7.81 7.00
CA TYR A 138 3.42 8.24 6.84
C TYR A 138 3.35 9.75 7.05
N LEU A 139 2.68 10.44 6.12
CA LEU A 139 2.56 11.90 6.11
C LEU A 139 1.14 12.30 6.48
N LEU A 140 1.03 13.32 7.34
CA LEU A 140 -0.19 14.04 7.60
C LEU A 140 -0.24 15.24 6.66
N TYR A 141 -1.21 15.25 5.76
CA TYR A 141 -1.37 16.30 4.77
C TYR A 141 -2.32 17.40 5.25
N ARG A 142 -2.01 18.63 4.88
CA ARG A 142 -2.92 19.75 5.06
C ARG A 142 -4.17 19.54 4.22
N PHE A 143 -4.03 19.10 2.98
CA PHE A 143 -5.15 18.82 2.10
C PHE A 143 -5.21 17.34 1.74
N ILE A 144 -6.40 16.79 1.92
CA ILE A 144 -6.81 15.51 1.32
C ILE A 144 -7.88 15.82 0.28
N ILE A 145 -7.60 15.53 -0.98
CA ILE A 145 -8.56 15.65 -2.07
C ILE A 145 -9.09 14.26 -2.36
N GLN A 146 -10.38 14.07 -2.17
CA GLN A 146 -11.10 12.83 -2.40
C GLN A 146 -11.96 12.94 -3.66
N VAL A 147 -11.65 12.15 -4.69
CA VAL A 147 -12.41 12.07 -5.94
C VAL A 147 -13.28 10.83 -5.92
N ASN A 148 -14.58 11.03 -5.89
CA ASN A 148 -15.58 9.96 -6.01
C ASN A 148 -15.95 9.78 -7.48
N HIS A 149 -15.49 8.70 -8.10
CA HIS A 149 -15.69 8.42 -9.52
C HIS A 149 -17.14 8.09 -9.87
N PHE A 150 -17.90 7.55 -8.94
CA PHE A 150 -19.30 7.21 -9.16
C PHE A 150 -20.19 8.47 -9.18
N ARG A 151 -19.91 9.42 -8.27
CA ARG A 151 -20.69 10.66 -8.15
C ARG A 151 -20.18 11.79 -9.03
N ASN A 152 -18.97 11.64 -9.62
CA ASN A 152 -18.25 12.72 -10.29
C ASN A 152 -18.08 13.95 -9.40
N GLU A 153 -17.77 13.72 -8.13
CA GLU A 153 -17.57 14.76 -7.12
C GLU A 153 -16.15 14.72 -6.59
N MET A 154 -15.63 15.90 -6.30
CA MET A 154 -14.37 16.08 -5.61
C MET A 154 -14.61 16.81 -4.30
N THR A 155 -14.19 16.19 -3.20
CA THR A 155 -14.22 16.82 -1.87
C THR A 155 -12.81 17.12 -1.42
N ILE A 156 -12.56 18.37 -1.07
CA ILE A 156 -11.29 18.87 -0.51
C ILE A 156 -11.50 19.00 1.00
N ILE A 157 -10.70 18.30 1.77
CA ILE A 157 -10.65 18.38 3.22
C ILE A 157 -9.34 19.09 3.57
N GLU A 158 -9.42 20.30 4.13
CA GLU A 158 -8.25 21.01 4.67
C GLU A 158 -8.15 20.74 6.17
N ASN A 159 -7.05 20.18 6.62
CA ASN A 159 -6.68 20.03 8.03
C ASN A 159 -5.99 21.33 8.49
N ILE A 160 -6.65 22.11 9.30
CA ILE A 160 -6.17 23.40 9.78
C ILE A 160 -5.69 23.25 11.22
N PRO A 161 -4.37 23.35 11.50
CA PRO A 161 -3.87 23.38 12.85
C PRO A 161 -4.44 24.58 13.64
N GLU A 162 -4.60 24.41 14.95
CA GLU A 162 -5.10 25.46 15.81
C GLU A 162 -4.27 26.75 15.68
N GLY A 163 -4.94 27.87 15.40
CA GLY A 163 -4.32 29.17 15.19
C GLY A 163 -3.98 29.50 13.74
N ASP A 164 -4.06 28.55 12.82
CA ASP A 164 -3.87 28.78 11.39
C ASP A 164 -5.16 29.26 10.71
N LEU A 165 -5.02 29.84 9.52
CA LEU A 165 -6.15 30.22 8.66
C LEU A 165 -6.28 29.23 7.49
N SER A 166 -7.51 29.08 7.00
CA SER A 166 -7.78 28.31 5.80
C SER A 166 -7.12 28.94 4.57
N ILE A 167 -6.54 28.09 3.72
CA ILE A 167 -5.97 28.45 2.41
C ILE A 167 -6.60 27.62 1.27
N THR A 168 -7.78 27.06 1.48
CA THR A 168 -8.53 26.27 0.47
C THR A 168 -8.69 27.05 -0.85
N ASP A 169 -8.94 28.36 -0.80
CA ASP A 169 -9.11 29.19 -2.00
C ASP A 169 -7.85 29.24 -2.87
N GLN A 170 -6.65 29.14 -2.28
CA GLN A 170 -5.39 29.07 -3.02
C GLN A 170 -5.28 27.75 -3.78
N LEU A 171 -5.61 26.62 -3.12
CA LEU A 171 -5.65 25.31 -3.76
C LEU A 171 -6.69 25.26 -4.88
N LEU A 172 -7.90 25.78 -4.63
CA LEU A 172 -8.96 25.87 -5.64
C LEU A 172 -8.54 26.69 -6.85
N SER A 173 -7.83 27.80 -6.64
CA SER A 173 -7.27 28.61 -7.72
C SER A 173 -6.28 27.82 -8.58
N THR A 174 -5.42 27.01 -7.95
CA THR A 174 -4.48 26.13 -8.61
C THR A 174 -5.19 25.04 -9.41
N ILE A 175 -6.20 24.38 -8.84
CA ILE A 175 -6.98 23.33 -9.51
C ILE A 175 -7.72 23.88 -10.74
N ARG A 176 -8.29 25.09 -10.64
CA ARG A 176 -8.99 25.74 -11.76
C ARG A 176 -8.06 26.23 -12.88
N ASN A 177 -6.77 26.31 -12.58
CA ASN A 177 -5.80 26.67 -13.60
C ASN A 177 -5.52 25.46 -14.50
N ASN A 178 -5.58 25.66 -15.82
CA ASN A 178 -5.32 24.58 -16.80
C ASN A 178 -3.85 24.46 -17.22
N ASN A 179 -2.93 25.14 -16.53
CA ASN A 179 -1.51 25.02 -16.80
C ASN A 179 -1.00 23.70 -16.22
N ILE A 180 -0.69 22.76 -17.11
CA ILE A 180 -0.09 21.47 -16.76
C ILE A 180 1.33 21.45 -17.32
N ALA A 181 2.31 21.36 -16.44
CA ALA A 181 3.70 21.18 -16.88
C ALA A 181 3.90 19.72 -17.33
N VAL A 182 4.48 19.56 -18.50
CA VAL A 182 4.81 18.24 -19.08
C VAL A 182 6.31 18.19 -19.29
N TYR A 183 6.94 17.22 -18.66
CA TYR A 183 8.38 17.00 -18.76
C TYR A 183 8.66 15.70 -19.51
N PRO A 184 9.73 15.64 -20.33
CA PRO A 184 10.10 14.41 -21.03
C PRO A 184 10.62 13.35 -20.04
N PHE A 185 10.58 12.09 -20.45
CA PHE A 185 11.21 10.97 -19.77
C PHE A 185 12.05 10.17 -20.74
N LYS A 186 13.25 9.76 -20.33
CA LYS A 186 14.10 8.86 -21.09
C LYS A 186 14.80 7.88 -20.14
N ALA A 187 14.56 6.59 -20.33
CA ALA A 187 15.32 5.53 -19.66
C ALA A 187 16.74 5.42 -20.25
N ALA A 188 17.70 5.07 -19.44
CA ALA A 188 19.01 4.61 -19.91
C ALA A 188 18.88 3.20 -20.51
N ASP A 189 19.87 2.82 -21.34
CA ASP A 189 19.81 1.53 -22.03
C ASP A 189 20.18 0.35 -21.11
N ASP A 190 21.03 0.59 -20.10
CA ASP A 190 21.55 -0.45 -19.22
C ASP A 190 20.61 -0.71 -18.03
N ILE A 191 20.32 -1.98 -17.81
CA ILE A 191 19.60 -2.49 -16.63
C ILE A 191 20.60 -3.28 -15.79
N GLU A 192 20.73 -2.91 -14.53
CA GLU A 192 21.65 -3.54 -13.58
C GLU A 192 20.88 -4.37 -12.54
N SER A 193 21.51 -5.42 -12.02
CA SER A 193 21.03 -6.19 -10.88
C SER A 193 22.21 -6.59 -10.00
N PRO A 194 22.10 -6.49 -8.66
CA PRO A 194 23.14 -7.01 -7.76
C PRO A 194 23.21 -8.54 -7.76
N VAL A 195 22.28 -9.22 -8.42
CA VAL A 195 22.17 -10.67 -8.50
C VAL A 195 22.07 -11.07 -9.97
N SER A 196 23.02 -11.82 -10.49
CA SER A 196 22.99 -12.37 -11.85
C SER A 196 21.89 -13.43 -12.02
N ASP A 197 21.56 -13.79 -13.26
CA ASP A 197 20.58 -14.84 -13.55
C ASP A 197 20.97 -16.16 -12.90
N THR A 198 22.25 -16.57 -13.04
CA THR A 198 22.77 -17.81 -12.44
C THR A 198 22.72 -17.81 -10.90
N GLU A 199 22.97 -16.66 -10.27
CA GLU A 199 22.84 -16.54 -8.81
C GLU A 199 21.37 -16.62 -8.38
N TYR A 200 20.46 -15.97 -9.12
CA TYR A 200 19.04 -16.05 -8.85
C TYR A 200 18.49 -17.48 -9.01
N GLU A 201 18.91 -18.21 -10.05
CA GLU A 201 18.57 -19.62 -10.21
C GLU A 201 18.99 -20.46 -8.99
N LYS A 202 20.21 -20.24 -8.46
CA LYS A 202 20.67 -20.90 -7.22
C LYS A 202 19.85 -20.50 -6.00
N MET A 203 19.38 -19.26 -5.92
CA MET A 203 18.47 -18.82 -4.85
C MET A 203 17.15 -19.59 -4.92
N VAL A 204 16.59 -19.75 -6.12
CA VAL A 204 15.37 -20.55 -6.35
C VAL A 204 15.58 -22.02 -5.99
N GLU A 205 16.71 -22.63 -6.41
CA GLU A 205 17.07 -24.01 -6.05
C GLU A 205 17.16 -24.21 -4.54
N ARG A 206 17.73 -23.27 -3.80
CA ARG A 206 17.76 -23.28 -2.33
C ARG A 206 16.35 -23.24 -1.75
N GLY A 207 15.47 -22.36 -2.27
CA GLY A 207 14.06 -22.28 -1.87
C GLY A 207 13.33 -23.61 -2.09
N ILE A 208 13.51 -24.22 -3.26
CA ILE A 208 12.94 -25.54 -3.60
C ILE A 208 13.46 -26.62 -2.62
N ALA A 209 14.75 -26.60 -2.28
CA ALA A 209 15.32 -27.55 -1.32
C ALA A 209 14.67 -27.44 0.07
N HIS A 210 14.41 -26.22 0.53
CA HIS A 210 13.70 -25.98 1.79
C HIS A 210 12.23 -26.48 1.73
N ALA A 211 11.53 -26.22 0.64
CA ALA A 211 10.17 -26.71 0.44
C ALA A 211 10.12 -28.25 0.42
N ARG A 212 11.06 -28.90 -0.27
CA ARG A 212 11.15 -30.38 -0.33
C ARG A 212 11.48 -31.03 1.03
N ARG A 213 12.21 -30.33 1.90
CA ARG A 213 12.47 -30.79 3.27
C ARG A 213 11.30 -30.59 4.23
N GLY A 214 10.29 -29.82 3.83
CA GLY A 214 9.15 -29.48 4.66
C GLY A 214 9.40 -28.30 5.62
N ASP A 215 10.45 -27.50 5.40
CA ASP A 215 10.73 -26.29 6.19
C ASP A 215 9.65 -25.23 5.95
N VAL A 216 9.14 -25.16 4.71
CA VAL A 216 8.06 -24.26 4.26
C VAL A 216 7.18 -24.98 3.24
N PHE A 217 5.92 -24.55 3.10
CA PHE A 217 5.03 -24.96 2.00
C PHE A 217 5.28 -24.12 0.75
N GLN A 218 5.56 -22.84 0.96
CA GLN A 218 5.84 -21.85 -0.07
C GLN A 218 6.91 -20.86 0.42
N ILE A 219 7.75 -20.42 -0.49
CA ILE A 219 8.70 -19.34 -0.30
C ILE A 219 8.81 -18.51 -1.58
N VAL A 220 8.80 -17.19 -1.45
CA VAL A 220 8.94 -16.25 -2.56
C VAL A 220 10.30 -15.58 -2.45
N VAL A 221 11.21 -15.88 -3.37
CA VAL A 221 12.52 -15.24 -3.47
C VAL A 221 12.50 -14.16 -4.54
N ALA A 222 13.20 -13.05 -4.29
CA ALA A 222 13.19 -11.88 -5.13
C ALA A 222 14.60 -11.40 -5.48
N ARG A 223 14.70 -10.62 -6.55
CA ARG A 223 15.89 -9.83 -6.88
C ARG A 223 15.49 -8.44 -7.36
N ARG A 224 16.37 -7.48 -7.20
CA ARG A 224 16.19 -6.09 -7.61
C ARG A 224 16.81 -5.84 -8.96
N PHE A 225 16.15 -5.02 -9.78
CA PHE A 225 16.71 -4.42 -10.97
C PHE A 225 16.78 -2.90 -10.79
N SER A 226 17.80 -2.29 -11.36
CA SER A 226 18.01 -0.85 -11.35
C SER A 226 18.26 -0.36 -12.78
N GLN A 227 17.67 0.77 -13.13
CA GLN A 227 17.87 1.40 -14.43
C GLN A 227 17.95 2.92 -14.24
N GLY A 228 18.98 3.53 -14.82
CA GLY A 228 19.11 4.97 -14.85
C GLY A 228 18.03 5.61 -15.73
N PHE A 229 17.66 6.85 -15.44
CA PHE A 229 16.74 7.63 -16.27
C PHE A 229 17.04 9.13 -16.15
N THR A 230 16.46 9.90 -17.07
CA THR A 230 16.41 11.36 -17.00
C THR A 230 15.00 11.84 -17.24
N GLY A 231 14.63 12.96 -16.61
CA GLY A 231 13.31 13.57 -16.75
C GLY A 231 12.32 13.11 -15.69
N ASP A 232 11.06 12.99 -16.07
CA ASP A 232 9.92 12.89 -15.15
C ASP A 232 9.43 11.43 -15.01
N GLU A 233 9.73 10.82 -13.89
CA GLU A 233 9.30 9.45 -13.53
C GLU A 233 7.78 9.28 -13.40
N PHE A 234 7.01 10.36 -13.24
CA PHE A 234 5.56 10.28 -13.26
C PHE A 234 5.02 9.76 -14.60
N ASN A 235 5.76 9.96 -15.69
CA ASN A 235 5.41 9.35 -16.97
C ASN A 235 5.52 7.83 -16.96
N VAL A 236 6.44 7.26 -16.16
CA VAL A 236 6.51 5.80 -15.94
C VAL A 236 5.27 5.30 -15.21
N TYR A 237 4.85 5.99 -14.15
CA TYR A 237 3.61 5.68 -13.45
C TYR A 237 2.39 5.73 -14.39
N ARG A 238 2.28 6.76 -15.21
CA ARG A 238 1.18 6.90 -16.18
C ARG A 238 1.17 5.77 -17.22
N ALA A 239 2.35 5.35 -17.69
CA ALA A 239 2.48 4.20 -18.57
C ALA A 239 2.10 2.90 -17.87
N LEU A 240 2.61 2.67 -16.64
CA LEU A 240 2.28 1.51 -15.82
C LEU A 240 0.77 1.39 -15.58
N ARG A 241 0.12 2.49 -15.24
CA ARG A 241 -1.33 2.60 -15.04
C ARG A 241 -2.13 2.12 -16.28
N SER A 242 -1.62 2.40 -17.47
CA SER A 242 -2.23 1.99 -18.73
C SER A 242 -1.97 0.52 -19.08
N VAL A 243 -0.77 0.01 -18.78
CA VAL A 243 -0.35 -1.35 -19.11
C VAL A 243 -0.87 -2.37 -18.09
N ASN A 244 -0.90 -1.99 -16.82
CA ASN A 244 -1.30 -2.88 -15.72
C ASN A 244 -2.28 -2.16 -14.77
N PRO A 245 -3.53 -1.89 -15.18
CA PRO A 245 -4.53 -1.35 -14.29
C PRO A 245 -4.88 -2.38 -13.22
N SER A 246 -4.70 -2.02 -11.96
CA SER A 246 -4.96 -2.85 -10.78
C SER A 246 -5.81 -2.08 -9.77
N PRO A 247 -6.46 -2.76 -8.80
CA PRO A 247 -7.28 -2.10 -7.79
C PRO A 247 -6.58 -0.99 -7.02
N TYR A 248 -5.25 -1.12 -6.84
CA TYR A 248 -4.44 -0.13 -6.13
C TYR A 248 -3.35 0.40 -7.05
N LEU A 249 -3.51 1.65 -7.48
CA LEU A 249 -2.51 2.42 -8.20
C LEU A 249 -2.03 3.53 -7.28
N PHE A 250 -0.73 3.72 -7.16
CA PHE A 250 -0.18 4.70 -6.24
C PHE A 250 1.08 5.38 -6.78
N PHE A 251 1.20 6.65 -6.46
CA PHE A 251 2.40 7.45 -6.66
C PHE A 251 2.62 8.35 -5.45
N PHE A 252 3.70 8.12 -4.72
CA PHE A 252 4.10 8.92 -3.57
C PHE A 252 5.42 9.62 -3.88
N ASP A 253 5.43 10.93 -3.77
CA ASP A 253 6.63 11.75 -3.72
C ASP A 253 6.95 12.07 -2.25
N PHE A 254 8.11 11.65 -1.79
CA PHE A 254 8.61 11.94 -0.45
C PHE A 254 9.71 13.01 -0.46
N GLY A 255 9.88 13.74 -1.58
CA GLY A 255 10.92 14.74 -1.80
C GLY A 255 12.23 14.15 -2.25
N GLY A 256 12.91 13.38 -1.41
CA GLY A 256 14.21 12.76 -1.74
C GLY A 256 14.11 11.46 -2.56
N PHE A 257 12.98 10.81 -2.55
CA PHE A 257 12.69 9.57 -3.30
C PHE A 257 11.20 9.46 -3.58
N LYS A 258 10.85 8.52 -4.47
CA LYS A 258 9.46 8.26 -4.83
C LYS A 258 9.16 6.77 -4.77
N VAL A 259 7.92 6.44 -4.40
CA VAL A 259 7.42 5.06 -4.42
C VAL A 259 6.14 5.05 -5.25
N PHE A 260 6.14 4.27 -6.33
CA PHE A 260 4.96 4.16 -7.18
C PHE A 260 4.81 2.74 -7.73
N GLY A 261 3.56 2.37 -8.03
CA GLY A 261 3.28 1.02 -8.46
C GLY A 261 1.82 0.79 -8.82
N SER A 262 1.57 -0.48 -9.15
CA SER A 262 0.26 -1.05 -9.43
C SER A 262 0.16 -2.38 -8.69
N SER A 263 -0.73 -2.46 -7.71
CA SER A 263 -0.89 -3.64 -6.85
C SER A 263 -2.27 -4.26 -7.00
N PRO A 264 -2.37 -5.57 -7.19
CA PRO A 264 -3.65 -6.25 -7.26
C PRO A 264 -4.23 -6.59 -5.89
N GLU A 265 -3.42 -6.54 -4.81
CA GLU A 265 -3.74 -7.23 -3.57
C GLU A 265 -3.69 -6.32 -2.35
N THR A 266 -4.71 -6.45 -1.52
CA THR A 266 -4.78 -5.81 -0.19
C THR A 266 -3.94 -6.60 0.81
N HIS A 267 -3.02 -5.92 1.51
CA HIS A 267 -2.37 -6.51 2.67
C HIS A 267 -3.35 -6.64 3.85
N LEU A 268 -3.97 -5.53 4.24
CA LEU A 268 -4.96 -5.47 5.31
C LEU A 268 -5.87 -4.25 5.07
N ARG A 269 -7.18 -4.44 5.22
CA ARG A 269 -8.15 -3.36 5.29
C ARG A 269 -8.96 -3.48 6.58
N VAL A 270 -9.10 -2.39 7.30
CA VAL A 270 -9.99 -2.26 8.45
C VAL A 270 -10.91 -1.08 8.20
N THR A 271 -12.20 -1.27 8.37
CA THR A 271 -13.22 -0.24 8.22
C THR A 271 -13.53 0.46 9.55
N GLY A 272 -14.11 1.66 9.52
CA GLY A 272 -14.45 2.42 10.72
C GLY A 272 -15.41 1.70 11.65
N ASP A 273 -16.23 0.77 11.13
CA ASP A 273 -17.13 -0.12 11.90
C ASP A 273 -16.43 -1.37 12.46
N HIS A 274 -15.11 -1.34 12.59
CA HIS A 274 -14.29 -2.38 13.20
C HIS A 274 -14.34 -3.74 12.50
N VAL A 275 -14.43 -3.78 11.18
CA VAL A 275 -14.31 -5.03 10.40
C VAL A 275 -12.98 -5.06 9.67
N ALA A 276 -12.18 -6.10 9.92
CA ALA A 276 -10.93 -6.34 9.22
C ALA A 276 -11.10 -7.32 8.06
N TYR A 277 -10.42 -7.07 6.94
CA TYR A 277 -10.46 -7.90 5.73
C TYR A 277 -9.07 -8.21 5.21
N ILE A 278 -8.88 -9.44 4.77
CA ILE A 278 -7.78 -9.87 3.90
C ILE A 278 -8.41 -10.60 2.73
N ASP A 279 -8.03 -10.23 1.51
CA ASP A 279 -8.57 -10.79 0.27
C ASP A 279 -7.47 -11.60 -0.46
N PRO A 280 -7.21 -12.87 -0.09
CA PRO A 280 -6.20 -13.67 -0.74
C PRO A 280 -6.51 -13.88 -2.22
N ILE A 281 -5.51 -13.64 -3.06
CA ILE A 281 -5.56 -13.88 -4.50
C ILE A 281 -4.57 -14.99 -4.81
N ALA A 282 -5.05 -16.11 -5.40
CA ALA A 282 -4.21 -17.17 -5.93
C ALA A 282 -4.84 -17.76 -7.18
N GLY A 283 -3.99 -18.24 -8.06
CA GLY A 283 -4.42 -18.68 -9.36
C GLY A 283 -4.63 -17.51 -10.33
N THR A 284 -3.83 -17.50 -11.39
CA THR A 284 -3.87 -16.43 -12.39
C THR A 284 -3.81 -17.02 -13.78
N PHE A 285 -4.87 -16.80 -14.56
CA PHE A 285 -4.88 -17.12 -15.97
C PHE A 285 -4.97 -15.83 -16.79
N ARG A 286 -4.25 -15.80 -17.90
CA ARG A 286 -4.28 -14.66 -18.81
C ARG A 286 -5.59 -14.65 -19.61
N ARG A 287 -6.25 -13.51 -19.72
CA ARG A 287 -7.41 -13.33 -20.58
C ARG A 287 -7.03 -13.42 -22.05
N THR A 288 -7.94 -13.99 -22.84
CA THR A 288 -7.78 -14.11 -24.29
C THR A 288 -8.43 -12.96 -25.05
N GLY A 289 -9.23 -12.12 -24.37
CA GLY A 289 -10.07 -11.09 -24.98
C GLY A 289 -11.35 -11.67 -25.66
N ASN A 290 -11.63 -12.96 -25.48
CA ASN A 290 -12.84 -13.61 -25.93
C ASN A 290 -13.61 -14.15 -24.71
N ASP A 291 -14.76 -13.59 -24.42
CA ASP A 291 -15.51 -13.89 -23.20
C ASP A 291 -15.84 -15.38 -23.04
N ARG A 292 -16.17 -16.09 -24.11
CA ARG A 292 -16.46 -17.51 -24.04
C ARG A 292 -15.22 -18.32 -23.63
N LYS A 293 -14.06 -18.04 -24.24
CA LYS A 293 -12.80 -18.71 -23.90
C LYS A 293 -12.35 -18.32 -22.48
N ASP A 294 -12.58 -17.10 -22.08
CA ASP A 294 -12.25 -16.61 -20.73
C ASP A 294 -13.09 -17.33 -19.66
N HIS A 295 -14.38 -17.61 -19.94
CA HIS A 295 -15.21 -18.44 -19.06
C HIS A 295 -14.71 -19.90 -19.00
N GLU A 296 -14.33 -20.50 -20.14
CA GLU A 296 -13.74 -21.84 -20.18
C GLU A 296 -12.41 -21.91 -19.38
N LEU A 297 -11.62 -20.83 -19.40
CA LEU A 297 -10.40 -20.72 -18.58
C LEU A 297 -10.72 -20.57 -17.10
N ALA A 298 -11.76 -19.84 -16.74
CA ALA A 298 -12.23 -19.70 -15.37
C ALA A 298 -12.66 -21.05 -14.76
N GLU A 299 -13.40 -21.86 -15.54
CA GLU A 299 -13.76 -23.22 -15.12
C GLU A 299 -12.55 -24.12 -14.93
N LYS A 300 -11.54 -24.02 -15.83
CA LYS A 300 -10.28 -24.75 -15.69
C LYS A 300 -9.51 -24.33 -14.45
N LEU A 301 -9.47 -23.01 -14.14
CA LEU A 301 -8.83 -22.48 -12.96
C LEU A 301 -9.47 -23.04 -11.68
N LEU A 302 -10.81 -23.06 -11.61
CA LEU A 302 -11.55 -23.64 -10.50
C LEU A 302 -11.34 -25.15 -10.34
N ALA A 303 -11.06 -25.86 -11.42
CA ALA A 303 -10.84 -27.30 -11.42
C ALA A 303 -9.37 -27.70 -11.20
N ASP A 304 -8.41 -26.77 -11.29
CA ASP A 304 -6.98 -27.05 -11.17
C ASP A 304 -6.60 -27.42 -9.72
N PRO A 305 -6.11 -28.66 -9.45
CA PRO A 305 -5.81 -29.10 -8.09
C PRO A 305 -4.68 -28.33 -7.44
N LYS A 306 -3.67 -27.88 -8.21
CA LYS A 306 -2.52 -27.13 -7.71
C LYS A 306 -2.96 -25.73 -7.27
N GLU A 307 -3.64 -25.01 -8.17
CA GLU A 307 -4.14 -23.65 -7.88
C GLU A 307 -5.11 -23.65 -6.70
N ASN A 308 -5.95 -24.68 -6.60
CA ASN A 308 -6.86 -24.85 -5.48
C ASN A 308 -6.13 -25.12 -4.15
N ALA A 309 -5.09 -25.94 -4.15
CA ALA A 309 -4.31 -26.22 -2.93
C ALA A 309 -3.57 -24.97 -2.44
N GLU A 310 -2.96 -24.23 -3.36
CA GLU A 310 -2.30 -22.95 -3.06
C GLU A 310 -3.29 -21.93 -2.50
N HIS A 311 -4.44 -21.78 -3.15
CA HIS A 311 -5.46 -20.83 -2.72
C HIS A 311 -5.99 -21.14 -1.31
N ILE A 312 -6.30 -22.40 -1.00
CA ILE A 312 -6.74 -22.81 0.34
C ILE A 312 -5.66 -22.52 1.39
N MET A 313 -4.39 -22.75 1.07
CA MET A 313 -3.26 -22.43 1.96
C MET A 313 -3.23 -20.92 2.27
N LEU A 314 -3.42 -20.05 1.28
CA LEU A 314 -3.43 -18.60 1.49
C LEU A 314 -4.67 -18.12 2.27
N VAL A 315 -5.84 -18.73 2.04
CA VAL A 315 -7.05 -18.47 2.83
C VAL A 315 -6.83 -18.85 4.30
N ASP A 316 -6.19 -20.00 4.55
CA ASP A 316 -5.90 -20.47 5.90
C ASP A 316 -4.86 -19.58 6.60
N LEU A 317 -3.87 -19.09 5.85
CA LEU A 317 -2.91 -18.09 6.34
C LEU A 317 -3.61 -16.79 6.73
N ALA A 318 -4.50 -16.26 5.89
CA ALA A 318 -5.28 -15.05 6.18
C ALA A 318 -6.18 -15.24 7.41
N ARG A 319 -6.82 -16.41 7.56
CA ARG A 319 -7.59 -16.76 8.77
C ARG A 319 -6.72 -16.76 10.02
N ASN A 320 -5.54 -17.36 9.95
CA ASN A 320 -4.58 -17.39 11.04
C ASN A 320 -4.12 -15.99 11.43
N ASP A 321 -3.79 -15.15 10.44
CA ASP A 321 -3.35 -13.77 10.64
C ASP A 321 -4.45 -12.94 11.33
N LEU A 322 -5.69 -12.97 10.84
CA LEU A 322 -6.80 -12.25 11.43
C LEU A 322 -7.22 -12.80 12.80
N SER A 323 -7.01 -14.11 13.07
CA SER A 323 -7.36 -14.71 14.37
C SER A 323 -6.56 -14.10 15.54
N ARG A 324 -5.39 -13.51 15.25
CA ARG A 324 -4.55 -12.81 16.25
C ARG A 324 -5.21 -11.54 16.81
N SER A 325 -6.24 -11.03 16.14
CA SER A 325 -7.03 -9.88 16.63
C SER A 325 -7.92 -10.19 17.84
N GLY A 326 -8.15 -11.47 18.14
CA GLY A 326 -9.14 -11.91 19.13
C GLY A 326 -10.59 -11.79 18.67
N GLY A 327 -10.82 -11.37 17.40
CA GLY A 327 -12.13 -11.23 16.79
C GLY A 327 -12.70 -12.54 16.24
N LYS A 328 -13.99 -12.51 15.87
CA LYS A 328 -14.63 -13.63 15.18
C LYS A 328 -14.23 -13.61 13.71
N VAL A 329 -13.47 -14.63 13.29
CA VAL A 329 -12.99 -14.77 11.91
C VAL A 329 -13.91 -15.69 11.11
N GLU A 330 -14.28 -15.27 9.91
CA GLU A 330 -15.06 -16.08 8.96
C GLU A 330 -14.60 -15.86 7.50
N VAL A 331 -14.83 -16.85 6.65
CA VAL A 331 -14.65 -16.73 5.21
C VAL A 331 -15.96 -16.25 4.61
N GLU A 332 -16.00 -14.99 4.15
CA GLU A 332 -17.21 -14.38 3.62
C GLU A 332 -17.59 -14.98 2.25
N TYR A 333 -16.59 -15.15 1.39
CA TYR A 333 -16.71 -15.93 0.15
C TYR A 333 -15.41 -16.67 -0.15
N LEU A 334 -15.55 -17.82 -0.82
CA LEU A 334 -14.45 -18.70 -1.14
C LEU A 334 -14.40 -18.96 -2.64
N LYS A 335 -13.22 -18.74 -3.26
CA LYS A 335 -12.93 -19.08 -4.67
C LYS A 335 -13.84 -18.41 -5.69
N GLN A 336 -14.16 -17.14 -5.51
CA GLN A 336 -14.84 -16.37 -6.54
C GLN A 336 -13.89 -16.06 -7.70
N ILE A 337 -14.37 -16.28 -8.92
CA ILE A 337 -13.64 -15.83 -10.11
C ILE A 337 -13.91 -14.36 -10.36
N GLN A 338 -12.82 -13.63 -10.51
CA GLN A 338 -12.85 -12.21 -10.88
C GLN A 338 -12.10 -12.00 -12.21
N PHE A 339 -12.76 -11.28 -13.12
CA PHE A 339 -12.22 -10.95 -14.44
C PHE A 339 -11.67 -9.52 -14.39
N TYR A 340 -10.36 -9.40 -14.45
CA TYR A 340 -9.68 -8.11 -14.61
C TYR A 340 -9.42 -7.81 -16.08
N SER A 341 -8.82 -6.68 -16.39
CA SER A 341 -8.55 -6.28 -17.79
C SER A 341 -7.73 -7.32 -18.58
N HIS A 342 -6.70 -7.93 -17.96
CA HIS A 342 -5.77 -8.84 -18.63
C HIS A 342 -5.67 -10.23 -18.01
N VAL A 343 -6.23 -10.42 -16.81
CA VAL A 343 -6.12 -11.66 -16.06
C VAL A 343 -7.45 -12.09 -15.45
N ILE A 344 -7.55 -13.38 -15.17
CA ILE A 344 -8.62 -14.04 -14.42
C ILE A 344 -8.00 -14.49 -13.11
N HIS A 345 -8.54 -14.05 -11.99
CA HIS A 345 -8.09 -14.46 -10.66
C HIS A 345 -9.14 -15.24 -9.91
N MET A 346 -8.67 -16.13 -9.05
CA MET A 346 -9.47 -16.76 -8.01
C MET A 346 -9.25 -15.99 -6.71
N VAL A 347 -10.31 -15.41 -6.16
CA VAL A 347 -10.27 -14.53 -4.98
C VAL A 347 -11.15 -15.07 -3.88
N SER A 348 -10.69 -15.01 -2.65
CA SER A 348 -11.50 -15.25 -1.46
C SER A 348 -11.46 -14.03 -0.55
N ARG A 349 -12.42 -13.93 0.35
CA ARG A 349 -12.41 -12.90 1.39
C ARG A 349 -12.49 -13.53 2.76
N VAL A 350 -11.54 -13.18 3.60
CA VAL A 350 -11.56 -13.49 5.03
C VAL A 350 -11.82 -12.21 5.77
N LYS A 351 -12.80 -12.23 6.66
CA LYS A 351 -13.11 -11.08 7.52
C LYS A 351 -13.05 -11.44 9.00
N ALA A 352 -12.77 -10.45 9.83
CA ALA A 352 -12.84 -10.54 11.28
C ALA A 352 -13.65 -9.39 11.83
N LEU A 353 -14.62 -9.69 12.68
CA LEU A 353 -15.32 -8.70 13.47
C LEU A 353 -14.44 -8.40 14.69
N LEU A 354 -13.86 -7.22 14.74
CA LEU A 354 -12.93 -6.84 15.80
C LEU A 354 -13.68 -6.45 17.08
N PRO A 355 -13.15 -6.77 18.26
CA PRO A 355 -13.65 -6.19 19.51
C PRO A 355 -13.54 -4.66 19.51
N GLU A 356 -14.42 -3.96 20.22
CA GLU A 356 -14.41 -2.48 20.32
C GLU A 356 -13.06 -1.91 20.82
N ASN A 357 -12.35 -2.66 21.64
CA ASN A 357 -11.04 -2.28 22.17
C ASN A 357 -9.85 -2.87 21.38
N ALA A 358 -10.10 -3.40 20.19
CA ALA A 358 -9.03 -3.96 19.36
C ALA A 358 -8.01 -2.87 18.96
N ASP A 359 -6.74 -3.24 19.06
CA ASP A 359 -5.65 -2.39 18.61
C ASP A 359 -5.34 -2.71 17.13
N VAL A 360 -5.88 -1.91 16.21
CA VAL A 360 -5.72 -2.10 14.76
C VAL A 360 -4.26 -2.00 14.30
N TYR A 361 -3.42 -1.25 15.03
CA TYR A 361 -1.99 -1.11 14.71
C TYR A 361 -1.21 -2.38 15.10
N LYS A 362 -1.61 -3.03 16.20
CA LYS A 362 -1.07 -4.35 16.57
C LYS A 362 -1.54 -5.42 15.60
N LEU A 363 -2.80 -5.36 15.14
CA LEU A 363 -3.29 -6.27 14.11
C LEU A 363 -2.49 -6.08 12.81
N PHE A 364 -2.28 -4.83 12.38
CA PHE A 364 -1.44 -4.52 11.22
C PHE A 364 -0.05 -5.16 11.34
N ALA A 365 0.64 -4.97 12.46
CA ALA A 365 1.96 -5.56 12.69
C ALA A 365 1.92 -7.10 12.72
N ALA A 366 0.88 -7.70 13.32
CA ALA A 366 0.73 -9.14 13.43
C ALA A 366 0.43 -9.83 12.09
N THR A 367 -0.17 -9.12 11.13
CA THR A 367 -0.44 -9.61 9.77
C THR A 367 0.71 -9.34 8.80
N PHE A 368 1.60 -8.38 9.12
CA PHE A 368 2.69 -7.94 8.25
C PHE A 368 3.89 -8.92 8.24
N PRO A 369 4.57 -9.10 7.09
CA PRO A 369 4.14 -8.75 5.74
C PRO A 369 3.13 -9.75 5.17
N ALA A 370 2.62 -9.47 3.97
CA ALA A 370 1.72 -10.40 3.28
C ALA A 370 2.39 -11.74 2.99
N GLY A 371 1.63 -12.83 3.20
CA GLY A 371 2.13 -14.19 2.96
C GLY A 371 2.41 -14.49 1.49
N THR A 372 1.65 -13.87 0.58
CA THR A 372 1.79 -14.00 -0.88
C THR A 372 3.13 -13.54 -1.41
N LEU A 373 3.83 -12.64 -0.73
CA LEU A 373 5.19 -12.19 -1.09
C LEU A 373 6.27 -12.68 -0.12
N SER A 374 5.93 -13.46 0.89
CA SER A 374 6.90 -14.07 1.81
C SER A 374 6.88 -15.60 1.76
N GLY A 375 5.81 -16.21 2.21
CA GLY A 375 5.60 -17.65 2.20
C GLY A 375 4.89 -18.17 3.42
N ALA A 376 4.79 -19.49 3.54
CA ALA A 376 4.11 -20.18 4.60
C ALA A 376 4.91 -21.41 5.08
N PRO A 377 5.11 -21.60 6.41
CA PRO A 377 4.80 -20.72 7.53
C PRO A 377 5.56 -19.40 7.48
N LYS A 378 4.88 -18.27 7.75
CA LYS A 378 5.35 -16.91 7.47
C LYS A 378 6.72 -16.59 8.09
N VAL A 379 6.88 -16.78 9.40
CA VAL A 379 8.13 -16.46 10.11
C VAL A 379 9.30 -17.28 9.56
N ARG A 380 9.11 -18.58 9.35
CA ARG A 380 10.17 -19.43 8.81
C ARG A 380 10.53 -19.04 7.37
N ALA A 381 9.55 -18.72 6.53
CA ALA A 381 9.79 -18.24 5.18
C ALA A 381 10.63 -16.95 5.18
N MET A 382 10.31 -15.99 6.04
CA MET A 382 11.06 -14.73 6.15
C MET A 382 12.51 -14.93 6.64
N GLN A 383 12.74 -15.85 7.60
CA GLN A 383 14.10 -16.21 8.02
C GLN A 383 14.91 -16.78 6.85
N LEU A 384 14.30 -17.69 6.08
CA LEU A 384 14.96 -18.29 4.91
C LEU A 384 15.19 -17.27 3.78
N ILE A 385 14.27 -16.35 3.56
CA ILE A 385 14.44 -15.23 2.63
C ILE A 385 15.70 -14.44 2.98
N ASN A 386 15.85 -14.09 4.26
CA ASN A 386 17.05 -13.37 4.71
C ASN A 386 18.36 -14.20 4.53
N GLU A 387 18.30 -15.52 4.67
CA GLU A 387 19.45 -16.41 4.43
C GLU A 387 19.79 -16.56 2.93
N ILE A 388 18.77 -16.43 2.06
CA ILE A 388 18.88 -16.70 0.61
C ILE A 388 19.20 -15.42 -0.17
N GLU A 389 18.50 -14.32 0.14
CA GLU A 389 18.65 -13.05 -0.56
C GLU A 389 19.85 -12.26 -0.03
N PRO A 390 20.77 -11.81 -0.90
CA PRO A 390 21.98 -11.12 -0.47
C PRO A 390 21.76 -9.64 -0.17
N VAL A 391 20.58 -9.09 -0.54
CA VAL A 391 20.25 -7.66 -0.40
C VAL A 391 18.89 -7.46 0.25
N SER A 392 18.74 -6.34 0.94
CA SER A 392 17.47 -5.91 1.54
C SER A 392 16.38 -5.73 0.47
N ARG A 393 15.15 -6.12 0.81
CA ARG A 393 13.97 -5.93 -0.06
C ARG A 393 13.47 -4.50 -0.10
N MET A 394 13.75 -3.73 0.95
CA MET A 394 13.25 -2.38 1.10
C MET A 394 11.71 -2.33 1.01
N THR A 395 11.15 -1.60 0.04
CA THR A 395 9.69 -1.48 -0.14
C THR A 395 9.04 -2.73 -0.72
N TYR A 396 9.77 -3.57 -1.49
CA TYR A 396 9.19 -4.75 -2.13
C TYR A 396 8.68 -5.78 -1.11
N GLY A 397 7.40 -6.11 -1.18
CA GLY A 397 6.73 -7.00 -0.22
C GLY A 397 6.35 -6.31 1.10
N GLY A 398 6.51 -4.99 1.18
CA GLY A 398 5.92 -4.16 2.21
C GLY A 398 4.46 -3.79 1.89
N CYS A 399 4.01 -2.64 2.38
CA CYS A 399 2.69 -2.13 2.06
C CYS A 399 2.66 -0.60 1.96
N ILE A 400 1.64 -0.08 1.28
CA ILE A 400 1.42 1.33 1.03
C ILE A 400 -0.07 1.64 1.13
N GLY A 401 -0.42 2.77 1.72
CA GLY A 401 -1.83 3.14 1.86
C GLY A 401 -2.09 4.15 2.98
N THR A 402 -3.15 3.90 3.73
CA THR A 402 -3.74 4.88 4.65
C THR A 402 -3.90 4.34 6.06
N PHE A 403 -3.80 5.25 7.05
CA PHE A 403 -4.27 5.08 8.43
C PHE A 403 -5.21 6.23 8.76
N GLY A 404 -6.49 5.93 8.97
CA GLY A 404 -7.53 6.91 9.30
C GLY A 404 -7.51 7.33 10.78
N PHE A 405 -7.97 8.55 11.05
CA PHE A 405 -8.18 9.02 12.42
C PHE A 405 -9.35 8.30 13.12
N ASP A 406 -10.27 7.76 12.34
CA ASP A 406 -11.40 6.91 12.78
C ASP A 406 -10.98 5.47 13.15
N GLY A 407 -9.70 5.12 13.03
CA GLY A 407 -9.18 3.78 13.23
C GLY A 407 -9.28 2.89 12.00
N SER A 408 -9.78 3.39 10.88
CA SER A 408 -9.73 2.67 9.59
C SER A 408 -8.29 2.59 9.07
N LEU A 409 -8.03 1.57 8.27
CA LEU A 409 -6.79 1.46 7.49
C LEU A 409 -7.06 0.73 6.18
N ASN A 410 -6.29 1.08 5.15
CA ASN A 410 -6.31 0.39 3.87
C ASN A 410 -4.89 0.36 3.32
N GLN A 411 -4.28 -0.82 3.32
CA GLN A 411 -2.89 -1.03 2.96
C GLN A 411 -2.82 -2.03 1.81
N ALA A 412 -2.31 -1.61 0.67
CA ALA A 412 -2.01 -2.48 -0.47
C ALA A 412 -0.59 -3.04 -0.35
N ILE A 413 -0.34 -4.22 -0.91
CA ILE A 413 1.01 -4.82 -0.97
C ILE A 413 1.86 -4.03 -1.99
N THR A 414 3.16 -3.79 -1.69
CA THR A 414 4.12 -3.14 -2.61
C THR A 414 5.04 -4.12 -3.30
#